data_7298401daeb12617487d75b354889c13
#
_entry.id   7298401daeb12617487d75b354889c13
#
_cell.length_a   1.000
_cell.length_b   1.000
_cell.length_c   1.000
_cell.angle_alpha   90.00
_cell.angle_beta   90.00
_cell.angle_gamma   90.00
#
_symmetry.space_group_name_H-M   'P 1'
#
loop_
_entity.id
_entity.type
_entity.pdbx_description
1 polymer ?
#
loop_
_entity_poly.entity_id
_entity_poly.type
_entity_poly.pdbx_seq_one_letter_code
_entity_poly.pdbx_strand_id
1 'polypeptide(L)'
;MLTSRSPNIPIAAIVEDMPLLRMQARETVEELGFETREAASVVEAISIIEAMARPLSLLVTDVEMPGERHGLGLAWEIHERWPVTRILIVSGNMSFAAEQLPPGALFLAKPFGPARLKACVHALFKGPRYGSMPLSSGQSDLIKYC
;
A
#
# COMPACT_ATOMS: atom_id res chain seq x y z
N MET A 1 -18.40 -22.96 8.69
CA MET A 1 -17.93 -22.47 8.43
C MET A 1 -17.46 -21.93 7.96
N LEU A 2 -17.50 -21.95 7.67
CA LEU A 2 -16.93 -21.60 7.19
C LEU A 2 -16.53 -20.73 6.93
N THR A 3 -16.91 -20.60 7.10
CA THR A 3 -16.12 -19.52 6.97
C THR A 3 -15.07 -19.48 5.92
N SER A 4 -15.17 -20.16 4.94
CA SER A 4 -14.23 -20.05 3.88
C SER A 4 -14.44 -18.74 3.19
N ARG A 5 -13.38 -17.96 3.08
CA ARG A 5 -13.43 -16.71 2.37
C ARG A 5 -13.41 -16.99 0.90
N SER A 6 -14.10 -16.14 0.15
CA SER A 6 -14.07 -16.24 -1.28
C SER A 6 -12.64 -16.06 -1.78
N PRO A 7 -12.20 -16.87 -2.75
CA PRO A 7 -10.87 -16.66 -3.32
C PRO A 7 -10.73 -15.32 -4.06
N ASN A 8 -11.84 -14.61 -4.26
CA ASN A 8 -11.81 -13.32 -4.91
C ASN A 8 -11.72 -12.15 -3.94
N ILE A 9 -11.74 -12.41 -2.64
CA ILE A 9 -11.57 -11.33 -1.67
C ILE A 9 -10.13 -10.85 -1.73
N PRO A 10 -9.92 -9.55 -2.00
CA PRO A 10 -8.55 -9.05 -2.09
C PRO A 10 -7.87 -9.03 -0.74
N ILE A 11 -6.56 -9.18 -0.76
CA ILE A 11 -5.75 -9.18 0.45
C ILE A 11 -4.88 -7.94 0.47
N ALA A 12 -4.86 -7.27 1.61
CA ALA A 12 -4.01 -6.10 1.83
C ALA A 12 -3.03 -6.38 2.95
N ALA A 13 -1.80 -5.93 2.78
CA ALA A 13 -0.81 -5.96 3.85
C ALA A 13 -0.66 -4.54 4.40
N ILE A 14 -0.72 -4.43 5.72
CA ILE A 14 -0.59 -3.16 6.42
C ILE A 14 0.73 -3.22 7.19
N VAL A 15 1.69 -2.40 6.78
CA VAL A 15 3.04 -2.43 7.34
C VAL A 15 3.30 -1.14 8.07
N GLU A 16 3.32 -1.20 9.38
CA GLU A 16 3.42 -0.05 10.26
C GLU A 16 3.92 -0.51 11.61
N ASP A 17 4.99 0.10 12.12
CA ASP A 17 5.55 -0.35 13.39
C ASP A 17 4.78 0.15 14.61
N MET A 18 4.00 1.22 14.48
CA MET A 18 3.20 1.71 15.59
C MET A 18 1.87 0.98 15.66
N PRO A 19 1.62 0.23 16.76
CA PRO A 19 0.45 -0.64 16.80
C PRO A 19 -0.89 0.06 16.63
N LEU A 20 -1.04 1.25 17.21
CA LEU A 20 -2.31 1.97 17.10
C LEU A 20 -2.57 2.41 15.66
N LEU A 21 -1.55 2.97 15.01
CA LEU A 21 -1.71 3.40 13.63
C LEU A 21 -1.97 2.22 12.71
N ARG A 22 -1.27 1.10 12.96
CA ARG A 22 -1.46 -0.12 12.17
C ARG A 22 -2.89 -0.63 12.32
N MET A 23 -3.41 -0.65 13.55
CA MET A 23 -4.77 -1.10 13.80
C MET A 23 -5.79 -0.21 13.09
N GLN A 24 -5.60 1.11 13.15
CA GLN A 24 -6.53 2.03 12.52
C GLN A 24 -6.56 1.86 11.01
N ALA A 25 -5.38 1.71 10.40
CA ALA A 25 -5.31 1.49 8.96
C ALA A 25 -5.95 0.16 8.58
N ARG A 26 -5.68 -0.88 9.38
CA ARG A 26 -6.28 -2.18 9.13
C ARG A 26 -7.80 -2.12 9.15
N GLU A 27 -8.35 -1.48 10.17
CA GLU A 27 -9.82 -1.40 10.29
C GLU A 27 -10.42 -0.66 9.10
N THR A 28 -9.78 0.42 8.68
CA THR A 28 -10.29 1.19 7.54
C THR A 28 -10.25 0.36 6.26
N VAL A 29 -9.16 -0.36 6.04
CA VAL A 29 -8.99 -1.16 4.83
C VAL A 29 -9.97 -2.34 4.84
N GLU A 30 -10.20 -2.93 6.01
CA GLU A 30 -11.18 -4.01 6.12
C GLU A 30 -12.59 -3.53 5.79
N GLU A 31 -12.91 -2.29 6.14
CA GLU A 31 -14.22 -1.73 5.78
C GLU A 31 -14.43 -1.65 4.28
N LEU A 32 -13.33 -1.60 3.52
CA LEU A 32 -13.42 -1.57 2.07
C LEU A 32 -13.54 -2.96 1.44
N GLY A 33 -13.54 -4.00 2.26
CA GLY A 33 -13.75 -5.36 1.78
C GLY A 33 -12.48 -6.18 1.64
N PHE A 34 -11.35 -5.70 2.14
CA PHE A 34 -10.11 -6.45 2.07
C PHE A 34 -9.97 -7.39 3.27
N GLU A 35 -9.36 -8.53 3.01
CA GLU A 35 -8.78 -9.35 4.06
C GLU A 35 -7.40 -8.78 4.34
N THR A 36 -6.98 -8.66 5.60
CA THR A 36 -5.74 -7.97 5.91
C THR A 36 -4.71 -8.87 6.56
N ARG A 37 -3.46 -8.50 6.35
CA ARG A 37 -2.29 -9.05 7.03
C ARG A 37 -1.52 -7.87 7.62
N GLU A 38 -1.10 -8.00 8.87
CA GLU A 38 -0.38 -6.92 9.54
C GLU A 38 1.07 -7.29 9.71
N ALA A 39 1.95 -6.30 9.58
CA ALA A 39 3.37 -6.47 9.84
C ALA A 39 3.90 -5.23 10.52
N ALA A 40 4.79 -5.42 11.48
CA ALA A 40 5.40 -4.32 12.22
C ALA A 40 6.75 -3.94 11.64
N SER A 41 7.25 -4.68 10.67
CA SER A 41 8.56 -4.42 10.06
C SER A 41 8.58 -4.92 8.63
N VAL A 42 9.59 -4.48 7.89
CA VAL A 42 9.77 -4.92 6.51
C VAL A 42 10.06 -6.41 6.46
N VAL A 43 10.89 -6.90 7.36
CA VAL A 43 11.24 -8.33 7.37
C VAL A 43 10.01 -9.18 7.61
N GLU A 44 9.18 -8.77 8.56
CA GLU A 44 7.96 -9.50 8.84
C GLU A 44 7.01 -9.46 7.65
N ALA A 45 6.91 -8.29 6.99
CA ALA A 45 6.03 -8.15 5.84
C ALA A 45 6.44 -9.09 4.71
N ILE A 46 7.72 -9.14 4.39
CA ILE A 46 8.22 -10.02 3.32
C ILE A 46 7.89 -11.49 3.66
N SER A 47 8.14 -11.88 4.90
CA SER A 47 7.88 -13.25 5.33
C SER A 47 6.41 -13.61 5.17
N ILE A 48 5.52 -12.72 5.58
CA ILE A 48 4.09 -12.95 5.47
C ILE A 48 3.67 -13.07 4.00
N ILE A 49 4.14 -12.14 3.16
CA ILE A 49 3.73 -12.11 1.77
C ILE A 49 4.24 -13.33 1.01
N GLU A 50 5.47 -13.75 1.30
CA GLU A 50 6.03 -14.93 0.64
C GLU A 50 5.28 -16.20 1.00
N ALA A 51 4.67 -16.24 2.17
CA ALA A 51 3.94 -17.42 2.63
C ALA A 51 2.50 -17.45 2.14
N MET A 52 2.02 -16.37 1.50
CA MET A 52 0.62 -16.30 1.08
C MET A 52 0.34 -17.20 -0.11
N ALA A 53 -0.82 -17.88 -0.07
CA ALA A 53 -1.24 -18.72 -1.18
C ALA A 53 -1.84 -17.92 -2.32
N ARG A 54 -2.39 -16.74 -2.04
CA ARG A 54 -3.00 -15.87 -3.03
C ARG A 54 -2.17 -14.61 -3.20
N PRO A 55 -2.24 -13.97 -4.37
CA PRO A 55 -1.46 -12.75 -4.59
C PRO A 55 -1.92 -11.61 -3.70
N LEU A 56 -0.98 -10.77 -3.31
CA LEU A 56 -1.28 -9.56 -2.55
C LEU A 56 -1.88 -8.52 -3.49
N SER A 57 -3.02 -7.95 -3.10
CA SER A 57 -3.69 -6.94 -3.92
C SER A 57 -3.26 -5.53 -3.59
N LEU A 58 -2.97 -5.26 -2.31
CA LEU A 58 -2.67 -3.92 -1.84
C LEU A 58 -1.59 -3.97 -0.77
N LEU A 59 -0.60 -3.11 -0.90
CA LEU A 59 0.37 -2.85 0.16
C LEU A 59 0.17 -1.44 0.67
N VAL A 60 -0.02 -1.30 1.98
CA VAL A 60 -0.02 0.00 2.65
C VAL A 60 1.19 -0.01 3.57
N THR A 61 2.18 0.79 3.28
CA THR A 61 3.42 0.75 4.06
C THR A 61 3.87 2.14 4.48
N ASP A 62 4.25 2.26 5.75
CA ASP A 62 4.96 3.41 6.23
C ASP A 62 6.38 3.36 5.70
N VAL A 63 6.93 4.52 5.36
CA VAL A 63 8.30 4.62 4.92
C VAL A 63 9.26 4.61 6.11
N GLU A 64 8.86 5.27 7.18
CA GLU A 64 9.75 5.51 8.32
C GLU A 64 9.57 4.41 9.36
N MET A 65 10.38 3.37 9.24
CA MET A 65 10.37 2.27 10.19
C MET A 65 11.81 1.96 10.58
N PRO A 66 12.02 1.46 11.82
CA PRO A 66 13.36 1.13 12.27
C PRO A 66 13.95 -0.04 11.50
N GLY A 67 15.27 -0.10 11.46
CA GLY A 67 15.98 -1.20 10.83
C GLY A 67 16.70 -0.78 9.56
N GLU A 68 17.41 -1.72 8.96
CA GLU A 68 18.19 -1.46 7.77
C GLU A 68 17.32 -1.26 6.54
N ARG A 69 16.16 -1.92 6.53
CA ARG A 69 15.23 -1.79 5.42
C ARG A 69 14.04 -0.97 5.88
N HIS A 70 13.57 -0.10 5.02
CA HIS A 70 12.42 0.74 5.32
C HIS A 70 11.36 0.59 4.24
N GLY A 71 10.21 1.23 4.46
CA GLY A 71 9.05 1.00 3.63
C GLY A 71 9.23 1.34 2.15
N LEU A 72 10.09 2.30 1.82
CA LEU A 72 10.31 2.62 0.42
C LEU A 72 11.02 1.48 -0.29
N GLY A 73 12.02 0.89 0.35
CA GLY A 73 12.67 -0.29 -0.20
C GLY A 73 11.72 -1.46 -0.35
N LEU A 74 10.85 -1.64 0.65
CA LEU A 74 9.82 -2.67 0.56
C LEU A 74 8.92 -2.43 -0.64
N ALA A 75 8.48 -1.19 -0.85
CA ALA A 75 7.60 -0.87 -1.95
C ALA A 75 8.24 -1.23 -3.30
N TRP A 76 9.52 -0.91 -3.46
CA TRP A 76 10.22 -1.25 -4.69
C TRP A 76 10.36 -2.76 -4.88
N GLU A 77 10.67 -3.49 -3.81
CA GLU A 77 10.77 -4.94 -3.88
C GLU A 77 9.45 -5.57 -4.27
N ILE A 78 8.36 -5.10 -3.65
CA ILE A 78 7.03 -5.61 -3.97
C ILE A 78 6.68 -5.31 -5.43
N HIS A 79 6.99 -4.10 -5.88
CA HIS A 79 6.72 -3.72 -7.27
C HIS A 79 7.44 -4.65 -8.25
N GLU A 80 8.68 -5.01 -7.95
CA GLU A 80 9.47 -5.85 -8.84
C GLU A 80 9.03 -7.30 -8.80
N ARG A 81 8.70 -7.81 -7.63
CA ARG A 81 8.37 -9.23 -7.47
C ARG A 81 6.91 -9.52 -7.77
N TRP A 82 6.03 -8.60 -7.46
CA TRP A 82 4.59 -8.80 -7.62
C TRP A 82 3.96 -7.56 -8.26
N PRO A 83 4.16 -7.38 -9.57
CA PRO A 83 3.75 -6.12 -10.23
C PRO A 83 2.26 -5.85 -10.23
N VAL A 84 1.43 -6.85 -9.94
CA VAL A 84 -0.02 -6.61 -9.86
C VAL A 84 -0.44 -5.95 -8.54
N THR A 85 0.43 -5.98 -7.53
CA THR A 85 0.11 -5.38 -6.23
C THR A 85 0.08 -3.87 -6.34
N ARG A 86 -1.00 -3.26 -5.87
CA ARG A 86 -1.06 -1.81 -5.79
C ARG A 86 -0.42 -1.35 -4.49
N ILE A 87 0.21 -0.19 -4.53
CA ILE A 87 1.07 0.26 -3.44
C ILE A 87 0.65 1.64 -2.99
N LEU A 88 0.39 1.78 -1.70
CA LEU A 88 0.15 3.06 -1.04
C LEU A 88 1.25 3.29 -0.03
N ILE A 89 1.98 4.37 -0.20
CA ILE A 89 3.08 4.74 0.68
C ILE A 89 2.61 5.83 1.62
N VAL A 90 2.86 5.64 2.90
CA VAL A 90 2.42 6.55 3.95
C VAL A 90 3.64 7.12 4.65
N SER A 91 3.67 8.43 4.88
CA SER A 91 4.80 9.03 5.59
C SER A 91 4.44 10.40 6.13
N GLY A 92 5.05 10.76 7.25
CA GLY A 92 5.01 12.13 7.75
C GLY A 92 6.06 13.02 7.11
N ASN A 93 6.93 12.45 6.30
CA ASN A 93 8.00 13.18 5.66
C ASN A 93 7.65 13.48 4.20
N MET A 94 7.45 14.75 3.90
CA MET A 94 7.04 15.19 2.56
C MET A 94 8.21 15.44 1.62
N SER A 95 9.41 15.04 2.00
CA SER A 95 10.59 15.35 1.18
C SER A 95 10.80 14.36 0.04
N PHE A 96 9.97 13.33 -0.06
CA PHE A 96 10.11 12.36 -1.13
C PHE A 96 9.68 12.96 -2.46
N ALA A 97 10.53 12.81 -3.46
CA ALA A 97 10.17 13.19 -4.82
C ALA A 97 9.31 12.07 -5.43
N ALA A 98 8.42 12.47 -6.34
CA ALA A 98 7.51 11.52 -6.96
C ALA A 98 8.25 10.37 -7.65
N GLU A 99 9.41 10.67 -8.25
CA GLU A 99 10.17 9.64 -8.97
C GLU A 99 10.88 8.66 -8.03
N GLN A 100 10.88 8.89 -6.72
CA GLN A 100 11.40 7.93 -5.77
C GLN A 100 10.43 6.81 -5.48
N LEU A 101 9.18 6.97 -5.87
CA LEU A 101 8.14 5.97 -5.65
C LEU A 101 8.07 5.01 -6.83
N PRO A 102 7.72 3.75 -6.60
CA PRO A 102 7.50 2.83 -7.72
C PRO A 102 6.41 3.35 -8.64
N PRO A 103 6.48 3.03 -9.92
CA PRO A 103 5.43 3.44 -10.86
C PRO A 103 4.05 3.00 -10.38
N GLY A 104 3.10 3.92 -10.43
CA GLY A 104 1.72 3.63 -10.04
C GLY A 104 1.44 3.70 -8.56
N ALA A 105 2.46 3.82 -7.71
CA ALA A 105 2.25 3.97 -6.28
C ALA A 105 1.70 5.36 -5.97
N LEU A 106 0.86 5.42 -4.94
CA LEU A 106 0.37 6.68 -4.42
C LEU A 106 0.99 6.98 -3.07
N PHE A 107 0.99 8.25 -2.71
CA PHE A 107 1.56 8.73 -1.46
C PHE A 107 0.47 9.38 -0.62
N LEU A 108 0.40 9.02 0.66
CA LEU A 108 -0.54 9.62 1.60
C LEU A 108 0.23 10.18 2.78
N ALA A 109 0.09 11.48 3.01
CA ALA A 109 0.81 12.16 4.09
C ALA A 109 0.13 11.92 5.43
N LYS A 110 0.92 11.69 6.46
CA LYS A 110 0.45 11.65 7.85
C LYS A 110 0.34 13.06 8.38
N PRO A 111 -0.59 13.35 9.29
CA PRO A 111 -1.65 12.45 9.76
C PRO A 111 -2.81 12.41 8.77
N PHE A 112 -3.52 11.30 8.77
CA PHE A 112 -4.68 11.16 7.90
C PHE A 112 -5.77 10.43 8.66
N GLY A 113 -7.02 10.67 8.25
CA GLY A 113 -8.15 9.96 8.80
C GLY A 113 -8.63 8.88 7.83
N PRO A 114 -9.67 8.15 8.25
CA PRO A 114 -10.19 7.06 7.42
C PRO A 114 -10.66 7.49 6.04
N ALA A 115 -11.27 8.68 5.94
CA ALA A 115 -11.81 9.13 4.66
C ALA A 115 -10.71 9.30 3.61
N ARG A 116 -9.56 9.86 4.00
CA ARG A 116 -8.46 10.04 3.06
C ARG A 116 -7.82 8.73 2.67
N LEU A 117 -7.67 7.82 3.64
CA LEU A 117 -7.14 6.51 3.34
C LEU A 117 -8.05 5.78 2.35
N LYS A 118 -9.36 5.82 2.59
CA LYS A 118 -10.31 5.19 1.67
C LYS A 118 -10.22 5.80 0.28
N ALA A 119 -10.11 7.13 0.19
CA ALA A 119 -10.02 7.80 -1.10
C ALA A 119 -8.77 7.35 -1.87
N CYS A 120 -7.64 7.20 -1.17
CA CYS A 120 -6.41 6.76 -1.82
C CYS A 120 -6.54 5.33 -2.33
N VAL A 121 -7.12 4.44 -1.53
CA VAL A 121 -7.30 3.06 -1.96
C VAL A 121 -8.23 3.02 -3.17
N HIS A 122 -9.32 3.79 -3.14
CA HIS A 122 -10.20 3.88 -4.29
C HIS A 122 -9.47 4.34 -5.54
N ALA A 123 -8.62 5.35 -5.41
CA ALA A 123 -7.89 5.87 -6.55
C ALA A 123 -6.96 4.81 -7.14
N LEU A 124 -6.36 4.00 -6.30
CA LEU A 124 -5.47 2.94 -6.76
C LEU A 124 -6.19 1.88 -7.59
N PHE A 125 -7.44 1.60 -7.26
CA PHE A 125 -8.17 0.51 -7.91
C PHE A 125 -9.12 0.99 -8.98
N LYS A 126 -9.46 2.28 -9.01
CA LYS A 126 -10.34 2.84 -10.03
C LYS A 126 -9.61 3.60 -11.12
N GLY A 127 -8.39 4.03 -10.82
CA GLY A 127 -7.63 4.80 -11.77
C GLY A 127 -7.29 4.00 -13.01
N PRO A 128 -6.77 4.66 -14.04
CA PRO A 128 -6.35 3.96 -15.24
C PRO A 128 -5.29 2.93 -14.91
N ARG A 129 -5.33 1.82 -15.60
CA ARG A 129 -4.30 0.83 -15.42
C ARG A 129 -3.01 1.32 -16.03
N TYR A 130 -1.92 0.72 -15.60
CA TYR A 130 -0.62 1.07 -16.12
C TYR A 130 -0.62 1.04 -17.62
N GLY A 131 -0.09 2.08 -18.21
CA GLY A 131 0.07 2.15 -19.64
C GLY A 131 -1.20 2.33 -20.43
N SER A 132 -2.35 2.38 -19.76
CA SER A 132 -3.61 2.50 -20.47
C SER A 132 -3.92 3.93 -20.88
N MET A 133 -3.28 4.92 -20.24
CA MET A 133 -3.50 6.32 -20.55
C MET A 133 -2.21 7.08 -20.47
N PRO A 134 -1.81 7.71 -21.55
CA PRO A 134 -0.66 8.60 -21.48
C PRO A 134 -1.03 9.83 -20.67
N LEU A 135 -0.14 10.25 -19.79
CA LEU A 135 -0.33 11.44 -18.98
C LEU A 135 0.62 12.50 -19.45
N SER A 136 0.16 13.73 -19.40
CA SER A 136 1.09 14.84 -19.63
C SER A 136 2.09 14.87 -18.49
N SER A 137 3.27 15.40 -18.76
CA SER A 137 4.33 15.39 -17.78
C SER A 137 3.94 16.14 -16.51
N GLY A 138 3.12 17.17 -16.62
CA GLY A 138 2.71 17.93 -15.45
C GLY A 138 1.68 17.22 -14.59
N GLN A 139 0.99 16.23 -15.14
CA GLN A 139 -0.04 15.50 -14.41
C GLN A 139 0.52 14.30 -13.67
N SER A 140 1.64 13.76 -14.13
CA SER A 140 2.17 12.55 -13.51
C SER A 140 2.55 12.76 -12.05
N ASP A 141 3.01 13.97 -11.70
CA ASP A 141 3.36 14.26 -10.31
C ASP A 141 2.13 14.36 -9.41
N LEU A 142 1.03 14.89 -9.96
CA LEU A 142 -0.16 15.11 -9.15
C LEU A 142 -0.86 13.83 -8.76
N ILE A 143 -0.81 12.82 -9.61
CA ILE A 143 -1.49 11.57 -9.31
C ILE A 143 -0.71 10.66 -8.37
N LYS A 144 0.49 11.03 -8.00
CA LYS A 144 1.26 10.26 -7.02
C LYS A 144 0.85 10.58 -5.59
N TYR A 145 0.10 11.65 -5.40
CA TYR A 145 -0.34 12.06 -4.07
C TYR A 145 -1.85 12.01 -3.99
N CYS A 146 -2.35 11.56 -2.85
CA CYS A 146 -3.79 11.53 -2.62
C CYS A 146 -4.21 12.19 -1.30
#